data_d66e5c3d498fbb3f68c6a5dfec7d9928
#
_entry.id   d66e5c3d498fbb3f68c6a5dfec7d9928
#
_cell.length_a   1.000
_cell.length_b   1.000
_cell.length_c   1.000
_cell.angle_alpha   90.00
_cell.angle_beta   90.00
_cell.angle_gamma   90.00
#
_symmetry.space_group_name_H-M   'P 1'
#
loop_
_entity.id
_entity.type
_entity.pdbx_description
1 polymer ?
#
loop_
_entity_poly.entity_id
_entity_poly.type
_entity_poly.pdbx_seq_one_letter_code
_entity_poly.pdbx_strand_id
1 'polypeptide(L)'
;MSVSPATVTVMEVSPRDGLQNEDALLSTEQKLQLVQHALNAGCKRIEVTSFVHPKRVPQMADAEALCAALPARSDVRYTGLILNGRGYQRLRDTCLDEAGLVVPATDTFGQNNQGLSAVSYTHLRAHETRSY
;
A
#
# COMPACT_ATOMS: atom_id res chain seq x y z
N MET A 1 7.80 -21.19 -33.27
CA MET A 1 6.80 -20.48 -32.46
C MET A 1 7.47 -19.29 -31.76
N SER A 2 7.11 -18.08 -32.15
CA SER A 2 7.61 -16.87 -31.46
C SER A 2 6.92 -16.78 -30.11
N VAL A 3 7.64 -17.00 -29.02
CA VAL A 3 7.16 -16.72 -27.68
C VAL A 3 7.25 -15.21 -27.50
N SER A 4 6.10 -14.51 -27.48
CA SER A 4 6.08 -13.11 -27.09
C SER A 4 6.70 -12.97 -25.69
N PRO A 5 7.60 -12.00 -25.48
CA PRO A 5 8.17 -11.80 -24.15
C PRO A 5 7.05 -11.54 -23.15
N ALA A 6 7.10 -12.22 -22.01
CA ALA A 6 6.17 -11.98 -20.93
C ALA A 6 6.27 -10.52 -20.48
N THR A 7 5.16 -9.80 -20.48
CA THR A 7 5.11 -8.43 -19.95
C THR A 7 5.16 -8.47 -18.44
N VAL A 8 5.99 -7.62 -17.83
CA VAL A 8 6.11 -7.47 -16.38
C VAL A 8 5.58 -6.11 -15.99
N THR A 9 4.73 -6.07 -14.95
CA THR A 9 4.27 -4.82 -14.35
C THR A 9 5.20 -4.46 -13.20
N VAL A 10 5.81 -3.28 -13.26
CA VAL A 10 6.65 -2.74 -12.18
C VAL A 10 5.81 -1.87 -11.27
N MET A 11 5.91 -2.09 -9.95
CA MET A 11 5.32 -1.25 -8.93
C MET A 11 6.43 -0.45 -8.23
N GLU A 12 6.29 0.88 -8.20
CA GLU A 12 7.16 1.75 -7.42
C GLU A 12 6.70 1.76 -5.97
N VAL A 13 7.57 1.40 -5.04
CA VAL A 13 7.24 1.26 -3.62
C VAL A 13 8.02 2.21 -2.70
N SER A 14 8.88 3.06 -3.25
CA SER A 14 9.68 3.99 -2.45
C SER A 14 8.84 4.94 -1.59
N PRO A 15 7.65 5.42 -2.02
CA PRO A 15 6.84 6.29 -1.17
C PRO A 15 6.27 5.59 0.06
N ARG A 16 6.11 4.27 0.01
CA ARG A 16 5.66 3.48 1.15
C ARG A 16 6.81 2.72 1.80
N ASP A 17 7.38 1.72 1.14
CA ASP A 17 8.38 0.82 1.73
C ASP A 17 9.69 1.56 2.03
N GLY A 18 10.14 2.38 1.11
CA GLY A 18 11.32 3.21 1.30
C GLY A 18 11.18 4.11 2.53
N LEU A 19 10.14 4.93 2.58
CA LEU A 19 9.95 5.90 3.66
C LEU A 19 9.60 5.25 5.00
N GLN A 20 8.93 4.11 5.01
CA GLN A 20 8.53 3.42 6.24
C GLN A 20 9.74 2.96 7.07
N ASN A 21 10.87 2.71 6.41
CA ASN A 21 12.10 2.23 7.04
C ASN A 21 13.09 3.36 7.37
N GLU A 22 12.75 4.61 7.07
CA GLU A 22 13.57 5.77 7.39
C GLU A 22 13.22 6.36 8.75
N ASP A 23 14.21 6.89 9.46
CA ASP A 23 13.99 7.60 10.73
C ASP A 23 13.34 8.98 10.50
N ALA A 24 13.54 9.55 9.33
CA ALA A 24 13.03 10.88 8.97
C ALA A 24 11.51 10.85 8.76
N LEU A 25 10.82 11.80 9.37
CA LEU A 25 9.40 12.05 9.15
C LEU A 25 9.26 13.13 8.07
N LEU A 26 8.78 12.73 6.90
CA LEU A 26 8.45 13.64 5.81
C LEU A 26 7.04 14.21 5.99
N SER A 27 6.87 15.47 5.60
CA SER A 27 5.54 16.07 5.52
C SER A 27 4.74 15.45 4.36
N THR A 28 3.43 15.62 4.39
CA THR A 28 2.53 15.17 3.31
C THR A 28 2.94 15.78 1.96
N GLU A 29 3.34 17.06 1.95
CA GLU A 29 3.80 17.76 0.74
C GLU A 29 5.09 17.14 0.18
N GLN A 30 6.04 16.79 1.04
CA GLN A 30 7.28 16.13 0.61
C GLN A 30 7.00 14.73 0.03
N LYS A 31 6.06 13.99 0.62
CA LYS A 31 5.63 12.70 0.09
C LYS A 31 4.93 12.84 -1.26
N LEU A 32 4.08 13.86 -1.41
CA LEU A 32 3.47 14.17 -2.70
C LEU A 32 4.50 14.51 -3.77
N GLN A 33 5.56 15.25 -3.43
CA GLN A 33 6.66 15.52 -4.35
C GLN A 33 7.34 14.23 -4.80
N LEU A 34 7.58 13.27 -3.88
CA LEU A 34 8.15 11.96 -4.21
C LEU A 34 7.25 11.19 -5.18
N VAL A 35 5.95 11.15 -4.91
CA VAL A 35 4.96 10.53 -5.83
C VAL A 35 4.99 11.24 -7.18
N GLN A 36 5.05 12.57 -7.23
CA GLN A 36 5.13 13.33 -8.48
C GLN A 36 6.40 13.01 -9.27
N HIS A 37 7.54 12.83 -8.61
CA HIS A 37 8.76 12.39 -9.27
C HIS A 37 8.62 11.00 -9.88
N ALA A 38 7.99 10.06 -9.17
CA ALA A 38 7.70 8.73 -9.72
C ALA A 38 6.77 8.80 -10.95
N LEU A 39 5.73 9.64 -10.90
CA LEU A 39 4.84 9.89 -12.04
C LEU A 39 5.59 10.47 -13.24
N ASN A 40 6.45 11.45 -13.01
CA ASN A 40 7.27 12.08 -14.05
C ASN A 40 8.29 11.09 -14.66
N ALA A 41 8.77 10.14 -13.87
CA ALA A 41 9.61 9.03 -14.34
C ALA A 41 8.84 7.97 -15.15
N GLY A 42 7.52 8.08 -15.25
CA GLY A 42 6.67 7.18 -16.04
C GLY A 42 6.13 5.98 -15.26
N CYS A 43 6.24 5.95 -13.93
CA CYS A 43 5.66 4.89 -13.12
C CYS A 43 4.14 4.85 -13.29
N LYS A 44 3.59 3.66 -13.54
CA LYS A 44 2.15 3.43 -13.77
C LYS A 44 1.45 2.73 -12.61
N ARG A 45 2.21 2.22 -11.66
CA ARG A 45 1.68 1.59 -10.44
C ARG A 45 2.56 1.99 -9.27
N ILE A 46 1.98 2.63 -8.27
CA ILE A 46 2.72 3.23 -7.15
C ILE A 46 2.04 2.84 -5.84
N GLU A 47 2.81 2.22 -4.94
CA GLU A 47 2.37 2.00 -3.56
C GLU A 47 2.69 3.26 -2.75
N VAL A 48 1.66 4.07 -2.49
CA VAL A 48 1.82 5.44 -1.98
C VAL A 48 1.88 5.53 -0.46
N THR A 49 1.25 4.60 0.25
CA THR A 49 1.15 4.62 1.72
C THR A 49 0.76 3.27 2.28
N SER A 50 0.70 3.18 3.63
CA SER A 50 0.13 2.04 4.33
C SER A 50 -0.87 2.49 5.40
N PHE A 51 -1.92 1.69 5.61
CA PHE A 51 -2.96 1.91 6.61
C PHE A 51 -2.69 1.09 7.88
N VAL A 52 -1.45 1.18 8.35
CA VAL A 52 -1.00 0.57 9.61
C VAL A 52 -1.34 1.46 10.80
N HIS A 53 -1.13 0.96 12.02
CA HIS A 53 -1.40 1.73 13.22
C HIS A 53 -0.46 2.97 13.31
N PRO A 54 -0.98 4.21 13.36
CA PRO A 54 -0.17 5.42 13.26
C PRO A 54 0.91 5.56 14.34
N LYS A 55 0.64 5.04 15.55
CA LYS A 55 1.63 5.06 16.64
C LYS A 55 2.77 4.06 16.44
N ARG A 56 2.56 3.00 15.64
CA ARG A 56 3.61 2.01 15.34
C ARG A 56 4.47 2.43 14.17
N VAL A 57 3.89 3.14 13.21
CA VAL A 57 4.59 3.63 12.03
C VAL A 57 4.20 5.09 11.80
N PRO A 58 4.82 6.02 12.53
CA PRO A 58 4.55 7.45 12.41
C PRO A 58 4.75 7.99 10.99
N GLN A 59 5.68 7.41 10.24
CA GLN A 59 5.95 7.75 8.84
C GLN A 59 4.72 7.64 7.93
N MET A 60 3.75 6.79 8.30
CA MET A 60 2.51 6.54 7.52
C MET A 60 1.25 7.09 8.22
N ALA A 61 1.41 7.93 9.24
CA ALA A 61 0.28 8.43 10.04
C ALA A 61 -0.66 9.35 9.25
N ASP A 62 -0.19 9.98 8.18
CA ASP A 62 -0.92 10.91 7.32
C ASP A 62 -1.53 10.23 6.06
N ALA A 63 -1.74 8.93 6.08
CA ALA A 63 -2.16 8.15 4.92
C ALA A 63 -3.40 8.74 4.22
N GLU A 64 -4.43 9.10 4.96
CA GLU A 64 -5.67 9.66 4.41
C GLU A 64 -5.44 11.04 3.79
N ALA A 65 -4.64 11.89 4.46
CA ALA A 65 -4.31 13.22 3.95
C ALA A 65 -3.49 13.14 2.65
N LEU A 66 -2.53 12.22 2.59
CA LEU A 66 -1.77 11.94 1.37
C LEU A 66 -2.69 11.49 0.23
N CYS A 67 -3.58 10.53 0.49
CA CYS A 67 -4.53 10.05 -0.51
C CYS A 67 -5.42 11.17 -1.05
N ALA A 68 -5.94 12.03 -0.17
CA ALA A 68 -6.80 13.15 -0.57
C ALA A 68 -6.09 14.17 -1.48
N ALA A 69 -4.77 14.24 -1.42
CA ALA A 69 -3.97 15.19 -2.19
C ALA A 69 -3.33 14.57 -3.44
N LEU A 70 -3.50 13.26 -3.70
CA LEU A 70 -2.97 12.61 -4.89
C LEU A 70 -3.59 13.19 -6.17
N PRO A 71 -2.79 13.38 -7.24
CA PRO A 71 -3.34 13.80 -8.53
C PRO A 71 -4.22 12.69 -9.13
N ALA A 72 -5.43 13.05 -9.56
CA ALA A 72 -6.32 12.12 -10.27
C ALA A 72 -5.72 11.73 -11.63
N ARG A 73 -5.47 10.44 -11.84
CA ARG A 73 -4.85 9.89 -13.05
C ARG A 73 -5.53 8.59 -13.45
N SER A 74 -6.08 8.54 -14.66
CA SER A 74 -6.70 7.33 -15.21
C SER A 74 -5.69 6.31 -15.76
N ASP A 75 -4.46 6.75 -16.00
CA ASP A 75 -3.35 5.94 -16.55
C ASP A 75 -2.40 5.40 -15.48
N VAL A 76 -2.69 5.63 -14.21
CA VAL A 76 -1.89 5.22 -13.05
C VAL A 76 -2.77 4.49 -12.05
N ARG A 77 -2.23 3.48 -11.38
CA ARG A 77 -2.85 2.78 -10.25
C ARG A 77 -2.13 3.15 -8.95
N TYR A 78 -2.88 3.69 -8.02
CA TYR A 78 -2.39 3.95 -6.67
C TYR A 78 -2.80 2.81 -5.74
N THR A 79 -1.81 2.24 -5.05
CA THR A 79 -1.97 1.12 -4.12
C THR A 79 -1.69 1.59 -2.69
N GLY A 80 -2.46 1.08 -1.74
CA GLY A 80 -2.19 1.23 -0.31
C GLY A 80 -1.99 -0.12 0.36
N LEU A 81 -1.00 -0.24 1.24
CA LEU A 81 -0.75 -1.45 2.01
C LEU A 81 -1.73 -1.55 3.18
N ILE A 82 -2.31 -2.72 3.37
CA ILE A 82 -3.14 -3.05 4.54
C ILE A 82 -2.61 -4.32 5.23
N LEU A 83 -2.84 -4.42 6.52
CA LEU A 83 -2.48 -5.60 7.32
C LEU A 83 -3.70 -6.34 7.88
N ASN A 84 -4.86 -5.68 7.91
CA ASN A 84 -6.07 -6.21 8.53
C ASN A 84 -7.32 -5.46 8.04
N GLY A 85 -8.51 -5.92 8.44
CA GLY A 85 -9.78 -5.33 8.05
C GLY A 85 -9.96 -3.88 8.48
N ARG A 86 -9.35 -3.44 9.59
CA ARG A 86 -9.39 -2.02 10.00
C ARG A 86 -8.61 -1.13 9.02
N GLY A 87 -7.44 -1.59 8.56
CA GLY A 87 -6.68 -0.91 7.50
C GLY A 87 -7.47 -0.85 6.19
N TYR A 88 -8.16 -1.93 5.83
CA TYR A 88 -9.03 -1.96 4.66
C TYR A 88 -10.18 -0.95 4.74
N GLN A 89 -10.87 -0.85 5.87
CA GLN A 89 -11.93 0.14 6.05
C GLN A 89 -11.42 1.58 5.83
N ARG A 90 -10.24 1.90 6.35
CA ARG A 90 -9.61 3.22 6.15
C ARG A 90 -9.27 3.47 4.68
N LEU A 91 -8.69 2.46 3.99
CA LEU A 91 -8.33 2.54 2.56
C LEU A 91 -9.57 2.73 1.69
N ARG A 92 -10.64 1.98 1.94
CA ARG A 92 -11.88 2.00 1.14
C ARG A 92 -12.49 3.40 1.04
N ASP A 93 -12.31 4.22 2.07
CA ASP A 93 -12.85 5.58 2.13
C ASP A 93 -11.90 6.61 1.45
N THR A 94 -10.87 6.15 0.74
CA THR A 94 -9.91 6.98 -0.01
C THR A 94 -10.10 6.84 -1.53
N CYS A 95 -9.29 7.58 -2.30
CA CYS A 95 -9.28 7.52 -3.77
C CYS A 95 -8.36 6.43 -4.34
N LEU A 96 -7.82 5.53 -3.51
CA LEU A 96 -6.90 4.51 -3.98
C LEU A 96 -7.61 3.44 -4.82
N ASP A 97 -6.91 2.95 -5.84
CA ASP A 97 -7.43 1.95 -6.78
C ASP A 97 -7.31 0.52 -6.25
N GLU A 98 -6.29 0.27 -5.42
CA GLU A 98 -5.91 -1.08 -5.03
C GLU A 98 -5.49 -1.16 -3.56
N ALA A 99 -5.81 -2.29 -2.91
CA ALA A 99 -5.32 -2.67 -1.60
C ALA A 99 -4.30 -3.80 -1.72
N GLY A 100 -3.08 -3.56 -1.23
CA GLY A 100 -2.05 -4.59 -1.06
C GLY A 100 -2.17 -5.26 0.31
N LEU A 101 -2.50 -6.53 0.37
CA LEU A 101 -2.54 -7.30 1.61
C LEU A 101 -1.29 -8.16 1.76
N VAL A 102 -0.55 -7.98 2.84
CA VAL A 102 0.58 -8.84 3.19
C VAL A 102 0.09 -10.04 3.98
N VAL A 103 0.37 -11.22 3.46
CA VAL A 103 0.12 -12.49 4.17
C VAL A 103 1.48 -13.06 4.58
N PRO A 104 1.78 -13.14 5.89
CA PRO A 104 3.05 -13.70 6.36
C PRO A 104 3.13 -15.21 6.06
N ALA A 105 4.31 -15.67 5.65
CA ALA A 105 4.54 -17.08 5.33
C ALA A 105 4.67 -17.96 6.59
N THR A 106 4.91 -17.37 7.76
CA THR A 106 5.07 -18.08 9.04
C THR A 106 4.19 -17.45 10.12
N ASP A 107 3.67 -18.30 11.01
CA ASP A 107 2.88 -17.82 12.16
C ASP A 107 3.70 -16.94 13.11
N THR A 108 4.97 -17.26 13.32
CA THR A 108 5.86 -16.45 14.17
C THR A 108 5.97 -15.02 13.68
N PHE A 109 6.17 -14.82 12.37
CA PHE A 109 6.23 -13.49 11.79
C PHE A 109 4.86 -12.79 11.86
N GLY A 110 3.78 -13.51 11.61
CA GLY A 110 2.41 -13.00 11.69
C GLY A 110 2.06 -12.54 13.11
N GLN A 111 2.34 -13.34 14.11
CA GLN A 111 2.09 -13.01 15.51
C GLN A 111 2.91 -11.79 15.97
N ASN A 112 4.20 -11.73 15.64
CA ASN A 112 5.08 -10.66 16.09
C ASN A 112 4.75 -9.31 15.45
N ASN A 113 4.36 -9.29 14.19
CA ASN A 113 4.15 -8.05 13.44
C ASN A 113 2.69 -7.60 13.36
N GLN A 114 1.74 -8.53 13.39
CA GLN A 114 0.34 -8.25 13.09
C GLN A 114 -0.64 -8.84 14.13
N GLY A 115 -0.16 -9.69 15.03
CA GLY A 115 -0.99 -10.36 16.05
C GLY A 115 -1.97 -11.39 15.46
N LEU A 116 -1.72 -11.89 14.24
CA LEU A 116 -2.60 -12.82 13.52
C LEU A 116 -1.83 -14.06 13.06
N SER A 117 -2.49 -15.21 13.06
CA SER A 117 -1.98 -16.44 12.46
C SER A 117 -2.24 -16.50 10.96
N ALA A 118 -1.52 -17.37 10.24
CA ALA A 118 -1.74 -17.59 8.80
C ALA A 118 -3.20 -17.98 8.47
N VAL A 119 -3.85 -18.74 9.34
CA VAL A 119 -5.27 -19.12 9.20
C VAL A 119 -6.20 -17.91 9.28
N SER A 120 -5.92 -16.95 10.16
CA SER A 120 -6.70 -15.72 10.32
C SER A 120 -6.67 -14.86 9.04
N TYR A 121 -5.57 -14.86 8.31
CA TYR A 121 -5.45 -14.16 7.01
C TYR A 121 -6.32 -14.78 5.93
N THR A 122 -6.43 -16.09 5.91
CA THR A 122 -7.29 -16.81 4.94
C THR A 122 -8.74 -16.38 5.10
N HIS A 123 -9.21 -16.21 6.34
CA HIS A 123 -10.56 -15.72 6.63
C HIS A 123 -10.75 -14.26 6.24
N LEU A 124 -9.77 -13.41 6.48
CA LEU A 124 -9.81 -12.00 6.09
C LEU A 124 -10.00 -11.85 4.57
N ARG A 125 -9.19 -12.57 3.79
CA ARG A 125 -9.27 -12.59 2.33
C ARG A 125 -10.64 -13.07 1.82
N ALA A 126 -11.19 -14.11 2.44
CA ALA A 126 -12.51 -14.66 2.05
C ALA A 126 -13.66 -13.68 2.31
N HIS A 127 -13.56 -12.82 3.34
CA HIS A 127 -14.57 -11.81 3.66
C HIS A 127 -14.58 -10.66 2.64
N GLU A 128 -13.42 -10.25 2.14
CA GLU A 128 -13.27 -9.11 1.24
C GLU A 128 -13.62 -9.44 -0.22
N THR A 129 -13.47 -10.69 -0.64
CA THR A 129 -13.88 -11.16 -1.99
C THR A 129 -15.38 -11.36 -2.15
N ARG A 130 -16.18 -11.29 -1.09
CA ARG A 130 -17.65 -11.43 -1.13
C ARG A 130 -18.40 -10.09 -1.28
N SER A 131 -17.71 -8.96 -1.38
CA SER A 131 -18.32 -7.62 -1.45
C SER A 131 -18.36 -7.04 -2.87
N TYR A 132 -18.24 -7.90 -3.91
CA TYR A 132 -18.42 -7.53 -5.32
C TYR A 132 -19.55 -8.32 -5.95
#